data_baf496df6e9248e3f49c07b072832c26
#
_entry.id   baf496df6e9248e3f49c07b072832c26
#
_cell.length_a   1.000
_cell.length_b   1.000
_cell.length_c   1.000
_cell.angle_alpha   90.00
_cell.angle_beta   90.00
_cell.angle_gamma   90.00
#
_symmetry.space_group_name_H-M   'P 1'
#
loop_
_entity.id
_entity.type
_entity.pdbx_description
1 polymer ?
#
loop_
_entity_poly.entity_id
_entity_poly.type
_entity_poly.pdbx_seq_one_letter_code
_entity_poly.pdbx_strand_id
1 'polypeptide(L)'
;EALDLEPENVLALTFMALNKLILNQLDAAKDYIMKALKINPNHEYIQFCAGRILFARKEFDEAKHYLIHAVEQNPDIETQNTLALTYYELGEYASAINIFNNLLAKKQDNISLLMSLAKCYEGLKDNDRALKYLDKVVTIFPEDEEAHEMIRKLS
;
A
#
# COMPACT_ATOMS: atom_id res chain seq x y z
N GLU A 1 10.44 35.95 9.54
CA GLU A 1 11.54 35.41 8.70
C GLU A 1 11.04 34.09 8.13
N ALA A 2 10.55 34.14 6.88
CA ALA A 2 10.30 32.93 6.11
C ALA A 2 11.68 32.29 5.91
N LEU A 3 11.90 31.12 6.51
CA LEU A 3 12.96 30.24 6.11
C LEU A 3 12.74 29.92 4.64
N ASP A 4 13.55 30.48 3.77
CA ASP A 4 13.76 30.01 2.41
C ASP A 4 14.36 28.60 2.51
N LEU A 5 13.49 27.65 2.79
CA LEU A 5 13.84 26.23 2.78
C LEU A 5 13.86 25.82 1.32
N GLU A 6 15.06 25.86 0.77
CA GLU A 6 15.34 25.50 -0.62
C GLU A 6 14.73 24.12 -0.95
N PRO A 7 14.26 23.91 -2.19
CA PRO A 7 13.71 22.63 -2.66
C PRO A 7 14.60 21.42 -2.34
N GLU A 8 15.91 21.62 -2.31
CA GLU A 8 16.92 20.61 -1.93
C GLU A 8 16.75 20.13 -0.48
N ASN A 9 16.29 20.97 0.42
CA ASN A 9 16.07 20.61 1.82
C ASN A 9 14.85 19.70 1.99
N VAL A 10 13.80 19.90 1.20
CA VAL A 10 12.59 19.06 1.20
C VAL A 10 12.91 17.65 0.70
N LEU A 11 13.67 17.55 -0.38
CA LEU A 11 14.12 16.25 -0.91
C LEU A 11 15.04 15.55 0.07
N ALA A 12 15.98 16.26 0.69
CA ALA A 12 16.86 15.70 1.71
C ALA A 12 16.06 15.13 2.89
N LEU A 13 15.07 15.85 3.40
CA LEU A 13 14.18 15.38 4.47
C LEU A 13 13.40 14.13 4.04
N THR A 14 12.90 14.10 2.81
CA THR A 14 12.18 12.94 2.27
C THR A 14 13.10 11.72 2.14
N PHE A 15 14.32 11.89 1.65
CA PHE A 15 15.30 10.79 1.59
C PHE A 15 15.73 10.31 2.98
N MET A 16 15.89 11.21 3.95
CA MET A 16 16.15 10.83 5.34
C MET A 16 15.01 10.02 5.92
N ALA A 17 13.76 10.42 5.66
CA ALA A 17 12.58 9.68 6.08
C ALA A 17 12.55 8.26 5.50
N LEU A 18 12.80 8.10 4.20
CA LEU A 18 12.84 6.79 3.54
C LEU A 18 13.99 5.92 4.05
N ASN A 19 15.16 6.50 4.30
CA ASN A 19 16.28 5.78 4.89
C ASN A 19 15.92 5.25 6.30
N LYS A 20 15.26 6.09 7.11
CA LYS A 20 14.76 5.68 8.44
C LYS A 20 13.70 4.60 8.35
N LEU A 21 12.82 4.64 7.34
CA LEU A 21 11.85 3.58 7.07
C LEU A 21 12.55 2.25 6.75
N ILE A 22 13.55 2.25 5.87
CA ILE A 22 14.33 1.05 5.51
C ILE A 22 15.04 0.46 6.74
N LEU A 23 15.56 1.32 7.63
CA LEU A 23 16.20 0.92 8.87
C LEU A 23 15.19 0.53 9.98
N ASN A 24 13.90 0.48 9.66
CA ASN A 24 12.81 0.23 10.62
C ASN A 24 12.75 1.21 11.81
N GLN A 25 13.31 2.42 11.64
CA GLN A 25 13.29 3.50 12.62
C GLN A 25 12.04 4.38 12.38
N LEU A 26 10.86 3.81 12.63
CA LEU A 26 9.58 4.34 12.18
C LEU A 26 9.23 5.71 12.77
N ASP A 27 9.59 5.98 14.04
CA ASP A 27 9.35 7.29 14.68
C ASP A 27 10.18 8.38 14.00
N ALA A 28 11.47 8.13 13.82
CA ALA A 28 12.35 9.06 13.12
C ALA A 28 11.91 9.27 11.66
N ALA A 29 11.43 8.22 10.98
CA ALA A 29 10.89 8.33 9.63
C ALA A 29 9.69 9.28 9.60
N LYS A 30 8.75 9.13 10.54
CA LYS A 30 7.58 10.01 10.67
C LYS A 30 8.01 11.46 10.93
N ASP A 31 8.97 11.70 11.84
CA ASP A 31 9.43 13.04 12.15
C ASP A 31 10.00 13.76 10.92
N TYR A 32 10.82 13.07 10.12
CA TYR A 32 11.40 13.64 8.90
C TYR A 32 10.34 13.93 7.82
N ILE A 33 9.43 12.97 7.57
CA ILE A 33 8.43 13.17 6.52
C ILE A 33 7.42 14.26 6.89
N MET A 34 7.06 14.39 8.17
CA MET A 34 6.17 15.46 8.63
C MET A 34 6.83 16.84 8.49
N LYS A 35 8.16 16.96 8.64
CA LYS A 35 8.89 18.18 8.32
C LYS A 35 8.83 18.49 6.82
N ALA A 36 9.03 17.50 5.95
CA ALA A 36 8.91 17.69 4.51
C ALA A 36 7.50 18.14 4.10
N LEU A 37 6.45 17.53 4.66
CA LEU A 37 5.05 17.91 4.43
C LEU A 37 4.72 19.35 4.88
N LYS A 38 5.35 19.85 5.96
CA LYS A 38 5.17 21.26 6.39
C LYS A 38 5.70 22.25 5.36
N ILE A 39 6.72 21.88 4.61
CA ILE A 39 7.34 22.73 3.60
C ILE A 39 6.56 22.63 2.28
N ASN A 40 6.24 21.41 1.84
CA ASN A 40 5.49 21.17 0.60
C ASN A 40 4.38 20.13 0.82
N PRO A 41 3.22 20.55 1.33
CA PRO A 41 2.14 19.63 1.72
C PRO A 41 1.45 18.94 0.54
N ASN A 42 1.52 19.53 -0.66
CA ASN A 42 0.76 19.05 -1.83
C ASN A 42 1.62 18.28 -2.84
N HIS A 43 2.86 17.96 -2.52
CA HIS A 43 3.72 17.22 -3.44
C HIS A 43 3.40 15.73 -3.38
N GLU A 44 2.98 15.14 -4.50
CA GLU A 44 2.49 13.76 -4.60
C GLU A 44 3.48 12.73 -4.05
N TYR A 45 4.77 12.87 -4.36
CA TYR A 45 5.80 11.95 -3.89
C TYR A 45 6.02 12.02 -2.36
N ILE A 46 5.96 13.22 -1.77
CA ILE A 46 6.08 13.38 -0.31
C ILE A 46 4.85 12.76 0.37
N GLN A 47 3.66 12.98 -0.18
CA GLN A 47 2.42 12.38 0.32
C GLN A 47 2.46 10.85 0.21
N PHE A 48 2.94 10.31 -0.90
CA PHE A 48 3.15 8.87 -1.05
C PHE A 48 4.13 8.32 0.00
N CYS A 49 5.28 8.98 0.20
CA CYS A 49 6.25 8.58 1.22
C CYS A 49 5.65 8.64 2.64
N ALA A 50 4.85 9.67 2.93
CA ALA A 50 4.14 9.77 4.20
C ALA A 50 3.16 8.60 4.39
N GLY A 51 2.36 8.31 3.37
CA GLY A 51 1.45 7.17 3.39
C GLY A 51 2.15 5.84 3.65
N ARG A 52 3.29 5.59 3.01
CA ARG A 52 4.11 4.37 3.25
C ARG A 52 4.65 4.30 4.68
N ILE A 53 5.14 5.40 5.22
CA ILE A 53 5.68 5.45 6.58
C ILE A 53 4.56 5.22 7.60
N LEU A 54 3.42 5.86 7.42
CA LEU A 54 2.26 5.71 8.28
C LEU A 54 1.67 4.29 8.19
N PHE A 55 1.64 3.71 6.99
CA PHE A 55 1.27 2.30 6.81
C PHE A 55 2.18 1.36 7.60
N ALA A 56 3.50 1.54 7.51
CA ALA A 56 4.47 0.74 8.28
C ALA A 56 4.29 0.91 9.80
N ARG A 57 3.83 2.07 10.25
CA ARG A 57 3.48 2.35 11.65
C ARG A 57 2.11 1.81 12.07
N LYS A 58 1.35 1.23 11.14
CA LYS A 58 -0.04 0.80 11.31
C LYS A 58 -1.04 1.95 11.63
N GLU A 59 -0.68 3.16 11.26
CA GLU A 59 -1.54 4.34 11.34
C GLU A 59 -2.35 4.46 10.04
N PHE A 60 -3.23 3.48 9.80
CA PHE A 60 -3.85 3.24 8.49
C PHE A 60 -4.82 4.35 8.05
N ASP A 61 -5.55 4.98 8.96
CA ASP A 61 -6.45 6.09 8.62
C ASP A 61 -5.69 7.31 8.12
N GLU A 62 -4.58 7.67 8.79
CA GLU A 62 -3.73 8.76 8.32
C GLU A 62 -3.02 8.39 7.01
N ALA A 63 -2.53 7.15 6.89
CA ALA A 63 -1.92 6.64 5.66
C ALA A 63 -2.88 6.74 4.47
N LYS A 64 -4.14 6.32 4.65
CA LYS A 64 -5.18 6.41 3.63
C LYS A 64 -5.36 7.84 3.13
N HIS A 65 -5.41 8.82 4.04
CA HIS A 65 -5.58 10.22 3.68
C HIS A 65 -4.48 10.69 2.71
N TYR A 66 -3.22 10.47 3.04
CA TYR A 66 -2.11 10.89 2.18
C TYR A 66 -2.04 10.11 0.87
N LEU A 67 -2.34 8.79 0.90
CA LEU A 67 -2.29 7.95 -0.29
C LEU A 67 -3.39 8.27 -1.29
N ILE A 68 -4.59 8.64 -0.85
CA ILE A 68 -5.67 9.10 -1.74
C ILE A 68 -5.18 10.33 -2.52
N HIS A 69 -4.67 11.35 -1.83
CA HIS A 69 -4.15 12.54 -2.49
C HIS A 69 -2.99 12.25 -3.44
N ALA A 70 -2.09 11.33 -3.07
CA ALA A 70 -1.00 10.93 -3.95
C ALA A 70 -1.51 10.24 -5.22
N VAL A 71 -2.48 9.32 -5.12
CA VAL A 71 -3.09 8.62 -6.26
C VAL A 71 -3.86 9.58 -7.17
N GLU A 72 -4.57 10.57 -6.61
CA GLU A 72 -5.29 11.57 -7.40
C GLU A 72 -4.36 12.40 -8.29
N GLN A 73 -3.15 12.68 -7.81
CA GLN A 73 -2.15 13.45 -8.56
C GLN A 73 -1.33 12.57 -9.51
N ASN A 74 -0.92 11.40 -9.07
CA ASN A 74 -0.12 10.45 -9.85
C ASN A 74 -0.54 9.01 -9.54
N PRO A 75 -1.40 8.40 -10.36
CA PRO A 75 -1.92 7.05 -10.14
C PRO A 75 -0.93 5.96 -10.60
N ASP A 76 0.32 6.00 -10.14
CA ASP A 76 1.29 4.94 -10.40
C ASP A 76 0.92 3.63 -9.67
N ILE A 77 1.52 2.52 -10.12
CA ILE A 77 1.18 1.18 -9.63
C ILE A 77 1.53 1.02 -8.15
N GLU A 78 2.66 1.56 -7.71
CA GLU A 78 3.13 1.40 -6.33
C GLU A 78 2.23 2.15 -5.35
N THR A 79 1.86 3.38 -5.68
CA THR A 79 0.95 4.22 -4.89
C THR A 79 -0.43 3.59 -4.80
N GLN A 80 -0.99 3.12 -5.93
CA GLN A 80 -2.28 2.42 -5.96
C GLN A 80 -2.25 1.13 -5.13
N ASN A 81 -1.18 0.32 -5.24
CA ASN A 81 -1.04 -0.90 -4.47
C ASN A 81 -0.96 -0.63 -2.97
N THR A 82 -0.20 0.40 -2.56
CA THR A 82 -0.09 0.78 -1.15
C THR A 82 -1.43 1.25 -0.59
N LEU A 83 -2.21 2.02 -1.38
CA LEU A 83 -3.56 2.43 -1.01
C LEU A 83 -4.51 1.22 -0.88
N ALA A 84 -4.45 0.27 -1.80
CA ALA A 84 -5.28 -0.94 -1.73
C ALA A 84 -4.96 -1.79 -0.50
N LEU A 85 -3.68 -1.95 -0.16
CA LEU A 85 -3.26 -2.61 1.08
C LEU A 85 -3.75 -1.86 2.32
N THR A 86 -3.72 -0.53 2.29
CA THR A 86 -4.24 0.30 3.38
C THR A 86 -5.75 0.10 3.57
N TYR A 87 -6.52 0.06 2.48
CA TYR A 87 -7.95 -0.28 2.53
C TYR A 87 -8.18 -1.68 3.11
N TYR A 88 -7.36 -2.66 2.71
CA TYR A 88 -7.44 -4.01 3.24
C TYR A 88 -7.25 -4.04 4.77
N GLU A 89 -6.21 -3.36 5.29
CA GLU A 89 -5.93 -3.29 6.72
C GLU A 89 -7.04 -2.58 7.53
N LEU A 90 -7.74 -1.65 6.90
CA LEU A 90 -8.92 -0.99 7.48
C LEU A 90 -10.21 -1.82 7.38
N GLY A 91 -10.17 -3.00 6.74
CA GLY A 91 -11.36 -3.81 6.48
C GLY A 91 -12.26 -3.27 5.37
N GLU A 92 -11.82 -2.25 4.63
CA GLU A 92 -12.53 -1.66 3.49
C GLU A 92 -12.30 -2.50 2.22
N TYR A 93 -12.62 -3.80 2.32
CA TYR A 93 -12.28 -4.81 1.30
C TYR A 93 -12.83 -4.49 -0.09
N ALA A 94 -14.02 -3.90 -0.20
CA ALA A 94 -14.60 -3.55 -1.49
C ALA A 94 -13.75 -2.51 -2.24
N SER A 95 -13.22 -1.51 -1.53
CA SER A 95 -12.32 -0.49 -2.08
C SER A 95 -10.99 -1.11 -2.52
N ALA A 96 -10.43 -1.97 -1.68
CA ALA A 96 -9.19 -2.70 -2.00
C ALA A 96 -9.36 -3.57 -3.26
N ILE A 97 -10.45 -4.34 -3.36
CA ILE A 97 -10.76 -5.21 -4.49
C ILE A 97 -10.84 -4.41 -5.80
N ASN A 98 -11.48 -3.24 -5.78
CA ASN A 98 -11.58 -2.40 -6.96
C ASN A 98 -10.20 -2.01 -7.49
N ILE A 99 -9.29 -1.56 -6.62
CA ILE A 99 -7.94 -1.19 -7.02
C ILE A 99 -7.15 -2.42 -7.49
N PHE A 100 -7.17 -3.52 -6.71
CA PHE A 100 -6.43 -4.73 -7.09
C PHE A 100 -6.89 -5.31 -8.43
N ASN A 101 -8.19 -5.29 -8.73
CA ASN A 101 -8.69 -5.73 -10.04
C ASN A 101 -8.18 -4.83 -11.17
N ASN A 102 -8.13 -3.51 -10.98
CA ASN A 102 -7.58 -2.59 -11.97
C ASN A 102 -6.08 -2.82 -12.21
N LEU A 103 -5.33 -3.12 -11.14
CA LEU A 103 -3.91 -3.46 -11.24
C LEU A 103 -3.70 -4.83 -11.91
N LEU A 104 -4.52 -5.82 -11.57
CA LEU A 104 -4.45 -7.16 -12.15
C LEU A 104 -4.79 -7.15 -13.65
N ALA A 105 -5.71 -6.29 -14.10
CA ALA A 105 -5.99 -6.13 -15.53
C ALA A 105 -4.77 -5.70 -16.35
N LYS A 106 -3.82 -5.01 -15.71
CA LYS A 106 -2.54 -4.60 -16.33
C LYS A 106 -1.45 -5.67 -16.25
N LYS A 107 -1.53 -6.58 -15.27
CA LYS A 107 -0.57 -7.67 -15.02
C LYS A 107 -1.31 -8.92 -14.57
N GLN A 108 -1.88 -9.66 -15.52
CA GLN A 108 -2.84 -10.74 -15.28
C GLN A 108 -2.34 -11.89 -14.40
N ASP A 109 -1.04 -12.21 -14.46
CA ASP A 109 -0.45 -13.36 -13.75
C ASP A 109 0.36 -12.92 -12.51
N ASN A 110 -0.01 -11.80 -11.90
CA ASN A 110 0.68 -11.32 -10.70
C ASN A 110 0.15 -12.05 -9.46
N ILE A 111 0.92 -13.02 -8.97
CA ILE A 111 0.60 -13.85 -7.80
C ILE A 111 0.26 -12.99 -6.57
N SER A 112 1.03 -11.94 -6.30
CA SER A 112 0.80 -11.06 -5.16
C SER A 112 -0.56 -10.37 -5.22
N LEU A 113 -1.00 -9.92 -6.41
CA LEU A 113 -2.32 -9.32 -6.59
C LEU A 113 -3.44 -10.36 -6.46
N LEU A 114 -3.23 -11.57 -7.00
CA LEU A 114 -4.18 -12.68 -6.86
C LEU A 114 -4.37 -13.06 -5.39
N MET A 115 -3.28 -13.18 -4.63
CA MET A 115 -3.30 -13.43 -3.19
C MET A 115 -4.01 -12.31 -2.42
N SER A 116 -3.74 -11.05 -2.76
CA SER A 116 -4.40 -9.90 -2.13
C SER A 116 -5.91 -9.91 -2.37
N LEU A 117 -6.35 -10.27 -3.59
CA LEU A 117 -7.77 -10.43 -3.90
C LEU A 117 -8.40 -11.59 -3.12
N ALA A 118 -7.73 -12.74 -3.03
CA ALA A 118 -8.19 -13.87 -2.25
C ALA A 118 -8.40 -13.49 -0.78
N LYS A 119 -7.43 -12.80 -0.17
CA LYS A 119 -7.53 -12.29 1.21
C LYS A 119 -8.67 -11.29 1.40
N CYS A 120 -8.89 -10.41 0.43
CA CYS A 120 -10.03 -9.47 0.49
C CYS A 120 -11.37 -10.21 0.46
N TYR A 121 -11.52 -11.22 -0.40
CA TYR A 121 -12.75 -12.01 -0.47
C TYR A 121 -12.94 -12.90 0.77
N GLU A 122 -11.87 -13.44 1.35
CA GLU A 122 -11.92 -14.10 2.67
C GLU A 122 -12.43 -13.12 3.74
N GLY A 123 -11.93 -11.89 3.77
CA GLY A 123 -12.39 -10.84 4.68
C GLY A 123 -13.88 -10.52 4.53
N LEU A 124 -14.41 -10.60 3.31
CA LEU A 124 -15.85 -10.47 3.01
C LEU A 124 -16.65 -11.74 3.29
N LYS A 125 -15.99 -12.82 3.72
CA LYS A 125 -16.58 -14.17 3.90
C LYS A 125 -17.16 -14.76 2.61
N ASP A 126 -16.63 -14.34 1.48
CA ASP A 126 -16.95 -14.86 0.16
C ASP A 126 -15.91 -15.93 -0.23
N ASN A 127 -16.07 -17.11 0.37
CA ASN A 127 -15.13 -18.20 0.21
C ASN A 127 -15.05 -18.68 -1.25
N ASP A 128 -16.15 -18.67 -1.98
CA ASP A 128 -16.18 -19.13 -3.38
C ASP A 128 -15.25 -18.28 -4.27
N ARG A 129 -15.32 -16.95 -4.13
CA ARG A 129 -14.44 -16.06 -4.88
C ARG A 129 -13.01 -16.11 -4.38
N ALA A 130 -12.79 -16.24 -3.07
CA ALA A 130 -11.45 -16.41 -2.52
C ALA A 130 -10.78 -17.66 -3.10
N LEU A 131 -11.45 -18.81 -3.07
CA LEU A 131 -10.95 -20.08 -3.64
C LEU A 131 -10.65 -19.97 -5.13
N LYS A 132 -11.48 -19.27 -5.90
CA LYS A 132 -11.24 -19.04 -7.33
C LYS A 132 -9.93 -18.30 -7.61
N TYR A 133 -9.56 -17.34 -6.77
CA TYR A 133 -8.27 -16.63 -6.92
C TYR A 133 -7.10 -17.50 -6.43
N LEU A 134 -7.29 -18.27 -5.35
CA LEU A 134 -6.27 -19.20 -4.85
C LEU A 134 -5.96 -20.32 -5.86
N ASP A 135 -6.98 -20.86 -6.55
CA ASP A 135 -6.79 -21.84 -7.62
C ASP A 135 -5.90 -21.30 -8.74
N LYS A 136 -6.04 -20.01 -9.07
CA LYS A 136 -5.14 -19.37 -10.04
C LYS A 136 -3.72 -19.27 -9.51
N VAL A 137 -3.54 -18.93 -8.22
CA VAL A 137 -2.21 -18.87 -7.59
C VAL A 137 -1.53 -20.22 -7.67
N VAL A 138 -2.17 -21.31 -7.23
CA VAL A 138 -1.56 -22.65 -7.26
C VAL A 138 -1.41 -23.20 -8.68
N THR A 139 -2.17 -22.70 -9.65
CA THR A 139 -1.97 -23.03 -11.07
C THR A 139 -0.68 -22.40 -11.59
N ILE A 140 -0.35 -21.16 -11.18
CA ILE A 140 0.86 -20.43 -11.61
C ILE A 140 2.07 -20.89 -10.77
N PHE A 141 1.88 -21.06 -9.48
CA PHE A 141 2.91 -21.46 -8.53
C PHE A 141 2.39 -22.60 -7.62
N PRO A 142 2.52 -23.87 -8.06
CA PRO A 142 1.96 -25.03 -7.35
C PRO A 142 2.51 -25.25 -5.94
N GLU A 143 3.67 -24.69 -5.62
CA GLU A 143 4.37 -24.89 -4.34
C GLU A 143 4.08 -23.74 -3.34
N ASP A 144 3.08 -22.85 -3.61
CA ASP A 144 2.74 -21.76 -2.71
C ASP A 144 2.06 -22.30 -1.45
N GLU A 145 2.83 -22.37 -0.36
CA GLU A 145 2.35 -22.91 0.93
C GLU A 145 1.21 -22.10 1.52
N GLU A 146 1.26 -20.75 1.39
CA GLU A 146 0.23 -19.85 1.90
C GLU A 146 -1.10 -20.06 1.18
N ALA A 147 -1.08 -20.19 -0.15
CA ALA A 147 -2.27 -20.47 -0.93
C ALA A 147 -2.88 -21.83 -0.56
N HIS A 148 -2.08 -22.87 -0.40
CA HIS A 148 -2.56 -24.19 0.02
C HIS A 148 -3.15 -24.16 1.44
N GLU A 149 -2.56 -23.43 2.37
CA GLU A 149 -3.10 -23.27 3.72
C GLU A 149 -4.46 -22.57 3.70
N MET A 150 -4.57 -21.48 2.93
CA MET A 150 -5.84 -20.76 2.78
C MET A 150 -6.92 -21.63 2.12
N ILE A 151 -6.60 -22.43 1.09
CA ILE A 151 -7.54 -23.36 0.47
C ILE A 151 -8.04 -24.36 1.50
N ARG A 152 -7.17 -25.00 2.29
CA ARG A 152 -7.58 -25.95 3.34
C ARG A 152 -8.49 -25.32 4.39
N LYS A 153 -8.28 -24.04 4.71
CA LYS A 153 -9.09 -23.31 5.70
C LYS A 153 -10.47 -22.94 5.16
N LEU A 154 -10.59 -22.66 3.86
CA LEU A 154 -11.82 -22.14 3.24
C LEU A 154 -12.70 -23.25 2.64
N SER A 155 -12.14 -24.45 2.40
CA SER A 155 -12.86 -25.64 1.95
C SER A 155 -13.50 -26.37 3.10
#